data_35c4795989ae563c096ca07976a17055
#
_entry.id   35c4795989ae563c096ca07976a17055
#
_cell.length_a   1.000
_cell.length_b   1.000
_cell.length_c   1.000
_cell.angle_alpha   90.00
_cell.angle_beta   90.00
_cell.angle_gamma   90.00
#
_symmetry.space_group_name_H-M   'P 1'
#
loop_
_entity.id
_entity.type
_entity.pdbx_description
1 polymer ?
#
loop_
_entity_poly.entity_id
_entity_poly.type
_entity_poly.pdbx_seq_one_letter_code
_entity_poly.pdbx_strand_id
1 'polypeptide(L)' 'MSARTKQKAPTTREEQINSNLNQMSDGLSRLKNLGITLQTELDSQNDLIDDVDAALDRNKRKTDRLNRDMNNLLKKK' A
#
# COMPACT_ATOMS: atom_id res chain seq x y z
N MET A 1 23.89 43.13 -24.06
CA MET A 1 23.76 42.03 -24.92
C MET A 1 24.30 40.72 -24.38
N SER A 2 25.52 40.72 -23.93
CA SER A 2 26.09 39.53 -23.34
C SER A 2 25.35 39.06 -22.12
N ALA A 3 24.83 39.97 -21.31
CA ALA A 3 24.07 39.59 -20.13
C ALA A 3 22.79 38.82 -20.49
N ARG A 4 22.12 39.25 -21.54
CA ARG A 4 20.92 38.54 -21.99
C ARG A 4 21.29 37.16 -22.55
N THR A 5 22.36 37.10 -23.29
CA THR A 5 22.82 35.85 -23.84
C THR A 5 23.17 34.88 -22.71
N LYS A 6 23.81 35.38 -21.66
CA LYS A 6 24.16 34.54 -20.52
C LYS A 6 22.92 34.03 -19.79
N GLN A 7 21.88 34.86 -19.70
CA GLN A 7 20.65 34.44 -19.05
C GLN A 7 19.94 33.33 -19.83
N LYS A 8 20.05 33.39 -21.16
CA LYS A 8 19.40 32.39 -22.00
C LYS A 8 20.33 31.26 -22.35
N ALA A 9 21.62 31.44 -22.10
CA ALA A 9 22.58 30.40 -22.39
C ALA A 9 22.25 29.17 -21.54
N PRO A 10 22.57 28.00 -22.07
CA PRO A 10 22.40 26.79 -21.23
C PRO A 10 23.20 26.97 -19.96
N THR A 11 22.65 26.43 -18.89
CA THR A 11 23.35 26.43 -17.61
C THR A 11 24.66 25.69 -17.76
N THR A 12 25.61 25.98 -16.89
CA THR A 12 26.85 25.25 -16.87
C THR A 12 26.57 23.78 -16.57
N ARG A 13 27.54 22.94 -16.91
CA ARG A 13 27.43 21.52 -16.60
C ARG A 13 27.18 21.30 -15.11
N GLU A 14 27.89 22.07 -14.29
CA GLU A 14 27.74 21.96 -12.84
C GLU A 14 26.34 22.31 -12.40
N GLU A 15 25.76 23.38 -12.95
CA GLU A 15 24.40 23.78 -12.62
C GLU A 15 23.40 22.73 -13.08
N GLN A 16 23.62 22.14 -14.24
CA GLN A 16 22.76 21.07 -14.75
C GLN A 16 22.81 19.85 -13.85
N ILE A 17 24.00 19.50 -13.40
CA ILE A 17 24.17 18.37 -12.48
C ILE A 17 23.43 18.64 -11.18
N ASN A 18 23.58 19.84 -10.63
CA ASN A 18 22.91 20.20 -9.40
C ASN A 18 21.40 20.18 -9.54
N SER A 19 20.88 20.67 -10.66
CA SER A 19 19.46 20.64 -10.95
C SER A 19 18.96 19.20 -11.05
N ASN A 20 19.70 18.35 -11.73
CA ASN A 20 19.35 16.94 -11.86
C ASN A 20 19.37 16.22 -10.52
N LEU A 21 20.37 16.51 -9.70
CA LEU A 21 20.48 15.93 -8.37
C LEU A 21 19.29 16.35 -7.49
N ASN A 22 18.86 17.61 -7.60
CA ASN A 22 17.70 18.09 -6.86
C ASN A 22 16.44 17.36 -7.29
N GLN A 23 16.25 17.18 -8.60
CA GLN A 23 15.11 16.45 -9.12
C GLN A 23 15.12 14.99 -8.66
N MET A 24 16.30 14.38 -8.68
CA MET A 24 16.44 13.01 -8.20
C MET A 24 16.13 12.90 -6.72
N SER A 25 16.59 13.86 -5.94
CA SER A 25 16.31 13.90 -4.51
C SER A 25 14.82 14.02 -4.25
N ASP A 26 14.14 14.89 -4.99
CA ASP A 26 12.69 15.04 -4.89
C ASP A 26 11.98 13.74 -5.25
N GLY A 27 12.43 13.10 -6.34
CA GLY A 27 11.87 11.82 -6.77
C GLY A 27 12.05 10.73 -5.74
N LEU A 28 13.22 10.67 -5.13
CA LEU A 28 13.50 9.69 -4.08
C LEU A 28 12.65 9.94 -2.84
N SER A 29 12.42 11.21 -2.48
CA SER A 29 11.56 11.54 -1.35
C SER A 29 10.13 11.10 -1.60
N ARG A 30 9.63 11.32 -2.81
CA ARG A 30 8.29 10.87 -3.20
C ARG A 30 8.19 9.35 -3.17
N LEU A 31 9.22 8.70 -3.67
CA LEU A 31 9.26 7.24 -3.68
C LEU A 31 9.25 6.69 -2.25
N LYS A 32 10.04 7.30 -1.37
CA LYS A 32 10.05 6.92 0.03
C LYS A 32 8.67 7.07 0.67
N ASN A 33 8.02 8.21 0.43
CA ASN A 33 6.69 8.46 0.96
C ASN A 33 5.67 7.46 0.42
N LEU A 34 5.78 7.13 -0.86
CA LEU A 34 4.92 6.13 -1.46
C LEU A 34 5.16 4.76 -0.84
N GLY A 35 6.41 4.41 -0.59
CA GLY A 35 6.77 3.17 0.07
C GLY A 35 6.16 3.07 1.47
N ILE A 36 6.23 4.16 2.24
CA ILE A 36 5.63 4.21 3.57
C ILE A 36 4.11 4.04 3.48
N THR A 37 3.49 4.72 2.52
CA THR A 37 2.04 4.60 2.30
C THR A 37 1.66 3.17 1.95
N LEU A 38 2.42 2.54 1.07
CA LEU A 38 2.18 1.15 0.69
C LEU A 38 2.33 0.21 1.88
N GLN A 39 3.34 0.44 2.71
CA GLN A 39 3.56 -0.37 3.90
C GLN A 39 2.37 -0.26 4.85
N THR A 40 1.89 0.95 5.08
CA THR A 40 0.74 1.20 5.93
C THR A 40 -0.51 0.51 5.38
N GLU A 41 -0.70 0.58 4.07
CA GLU A 41 -1.84 -0.05 3.41
C GLU A 41 -1.76 -1.57 3.51
N LEU A 42 -0.57 -2.14 3.32
CA LEU A 42 -0.37 -3.59 3.45
C LEU A 42 -0.64 -4.06 4.88
N ASP A 43 -0.18 -3.30 5.87
CA ASP A 43 -0.46 -3.63 7.27
C ASP A 43 -1.96 -3.62 7.55
N SER A 44 -2.66 -2.62 7.01
CA SER A 44 -4.11 -2.53 7.15
C SER A 44 -4.81 -3.70 6.49
N GLN A 45 -4.37 -4.09 5.29
CA GLN A 45 -4.92 -5.23 4.58
C GLN A 45 -4.68 -6.55 5.31
N ASN A 46 -3.50 -6.70 5.91
CA ASN A 46 -3.18 -7.89 6.70
C ASN A 46 -4.11 -8.00 7.91
N ASP A 47 -4.37 -6.89 8.59
CA ASP A 47 -5.31 -6.87 9.70
C ASP A 47 -6.72 -7.28 9.25
N LEU A 48 -7.12 -6.79 8.08
CA LEU A 48 -8.43 -7.12 7.53
C LEU A 48 -8.50 -8.61 7.17
N ILE A 49 -7.44 -9.16 6.60
CA ILE A 49 -7.39 -10.59 6.28
C ILE A 49 -7.52 -11.43 7.54
N ASP A 50 -6.82 -11.04 8.61
CA ASP A 50 -6.91 -11.73 9.89
C ASP A 50 -8.35 -11.69 10.43
N ASP A 51 -9.01 -10.56 10.31
CA ASP A 51 -10.41 -10.41 10.74
C ASP A 51 -11.34 -11.30 9.93
N VAL A 52 -11.13 -11.37 8.62
CA VAL A 52 -11.92 -12.22 7.73
C VAL A 52 -11.70 -13.68 8.09
N ASP A 53 -10.46 -14.08 8.30
CA ASP A 53 -10.14 -15.45 8.69
C ASP A 53 -10.84 -15.84 9.99
N ALA A 54 -10.82 -14.95 10.98
CA ALA A 54 -11.51 -15.19 12.25
C ALA A 54 -13.02 -15.32 12.07
N ALA A 55 -13.59 -14.48 11.19
CA ALA A 55 -15.01 -14.53 10.88
C ALA A 55 -15.39 -15.83 10.19
N LEU A 56 -14.57 -16.26 9.24
CA LEU A 56 -14.79 -17.52 8.53
C LEU A 56 -14.75 -18.71 9.50
N ASP A 57 -13.81 -18.68 10.42
CA ASP A 57 -13.66 -19.74 11.41
C ASP A 57 -14.91 -19.82 12.30
N ARG A 58 -15.40 -18.68 12.76
CA ARG A 58 -16.62 -18.62 13.56
C ARG A 58 -17.82 -19.14 12.78
N ASN A 59 -17.92 -18.75 11.51
CA ASN A 59 -19.01 -19.18 10.66
C ASN A 59 -18.98 -20.70 10.43
N LYS A 60 -17.80 -21.24 10.24
CA LYS A 60 -17.64 -22.69 10.07
C LYS A 60 -18.11 -23.44 11.30
N ARG A 61 -17.72 -22.98 12.48
CA ARG A 61 -18.16 -23.61 13.75
C ARG A 61 -19.66 -23.54 13.89
N LYS A 62 -20.25 -22.42 13.55
CA LYS A 62 -21.68 -22.21 13.62
C LYS A 62 -22.41 -23.16 12.67
N THR A 63 -21.91 -23.27 11.46
CA THR A 63 -22.48 -24.15 10.46
C THR A 63 -22.39 -25.63 10.89
N ASP A 64 -21.26 -26.03 11.45
CA ASP A 64 -21.09 -27.39 11.95
C ASP A 64 -22.07 -27.69 13.07
N ARG A 65 -22.28 -26.74 13.96
CA ARG A 65 -23.24 -26.88 15.08
C ARG A 65 -24.66 -27.02 14.54
N LEU A 66 -25.02 -26.17 13.59
CA LEU A 66 -26.35 -26.22 12.99
C LEU A 66 -26.58 -27.55 12.28
N ASN A 67 -25.58 -28.07 11.59
CA ASN A 67 -25.69 -29.35 10.93
C ASN A 67 -25.88 -30.50 11.91
N ARG A 68 -25.19 -30.46 13.05
CA ARG A 68 -25.38 -31.46 14.09
C ARG A 68 -26.77 -31.38 14.69
N ASP A 69 -27.23 -30.16 14.97
CA ASP A 69 -28.57 -29.97 15.53
C ASP A 69 -29.65 -30.45 14.58
N MET A 70 -29.47 -30.17 13.29
CA MET A 70 -30.38 -30.59 12.24
C MET A 70 -30.42 -32.13 12.15
N ASN A 71 -29.26 -32.76 12.17
CA ASN A 71 -29.18 -34.21 12.15
C ASN A 71 -29.85 -34.84 13.35
N ASN A 72 -29.65 -34.23 14.51
CA ASN A 72 -30.28 -34.72 15.73
C ASN A 72 -31.83 -34.62 15.67
N LEU A 73 -32.32 -33.51 15.12
CA LEU A 73 -33.75 -33.33 14.93
C LEU A 73 -34.33 -34.39 13.98
N LEU A 74 -33.60 -34.63 12.87
CA LEU A 74 -34.05 -35.64 11.90
C LEU A 74 -34.05 -37.02 12.50
N LYS A 75 -33.11 -37.36 13.36
CA LYS A 75 -33.06 -38.67 14.00
C LYS A 75 -34.17 -38.87 15.02
N LYS A 76 -34.65 -37.78 15.61
CA LYS A 76 -35.70 -37.88 16.59
C LYS A 76 -37.09 -38.14 16.00
N LYS A 77 -37.19 -37.91 14.70
CA LYS A 77 -38.41 -38.26 14.01
C LYS A 77 -38.45 -39.75 13.72
#